data_ec9e520e570e2e00c483c3dfef80dcad
#
_entry.id   ec9e520e570e2e00c483c3dfef80dcad
#
_cell.length_a   1.000
_cell.length_b   1.000
_cell.length_c   1.000
_cell.angle_alpha   90.00
_cell.angle_beta   90.00
_cell.angle_gamma   90.00
#
_symmetry.space_group_name_H-M   'P 1'
#
loop_
_entity.id
_entity.type
_entity.pdbx_description
1 polymer ?
#
loop_
_entity_poly.entity_id
_entity_poly.type
_entity_poly.pdbx_seq_one_letter_code
_entity_poly.pdbx_strand_id
1 'polypeptide(L)'
;MRRETKGVTETLLETARKEFLKCGFRGASLRKISADSGVSTNSIYTRFGDKAGLFAAIVKPAADGLMDIYLESIRTAEGKESISLAVEEGNEGTDRVLEYIYQNLDEFRLIFCESQGTEYENYFDRF
;
A
#
# COMPACT_ATOMS: atom_id res chain seq x y z
N MET A 1 -14.48 -20.71 -14.26
CA MET A 1 -14.15 -20.01 -14.03
C MET A 1 -14.12 -18.79 -13.25
N ARG A 2 -15.19 -18.34 -12.68
CA ARG A 2 -15.19 -17.20 -11.91
C ARG A 2 -14.45 -17.35 -10.68
N ARG A 3 -14.46 -18.44 -9.97
CA ARG A 3 -13.79 -18.59 -8.74
C ARG A 3 -12.31 -18.56 -8.94
N GLU A 4 -11.84 -18.90 -10.11
CA GLU A 4 -10.45 -18.83 -10.37
C GLU A 4 -9.97 -17.44 -10.50
N THR A 5 -10.86 -16.53 -10.86
CA THR A 5 -10.50 -15.15 -11.01
C THR A 5 -9.99 -14.56 -9.71
N LYS A 6 -10.61 -14.95 -8.60
CA LYS A 6 -10.18 -14.43 -7.32
C LYS A 6 -8.77 -14.92 -6.97
N GLY A 7 -8.50 -16.19 -7.14
CA GLY A 7 -7.18 -16.72 -6.86
C GLY A 7 -6.12 -16.14 -7.77
N VAL A 8 -6.48 -15.93 -9.04
CA VAL A 8 -5.57 -15.36 -10.01
C VAL A 8 -5.20 -13.94 -9.60
N THR A 9 -6.18 -13.16 -9.17
CA THR A 9 -5.92 -11.79 -8.76
C THR A 9 -5.00 -11.75 -7.56
N GLU A 10 -5.22 -12.61 -6.59
CA GLU A 10 -4.38 -12.65 -5.41
C GLU A 10 -2.95 -13.01 -5.76
N THR A 11 -2.76 -13.97 -6.65
CA THR A 11 -1.44 -14.36 -7.09
C THR A 11 -0.76 -13.22 -7.83
N LEU A 12 -1.50 -12.52 -8.67
CA LEU A 12 -0.97 -11.40 -9.40
C LEU A 12 -0.49 -10.30 -8.45
N LEU A 13 -1.32 -9.95 -7.48
CA LEU A 13 -0.96 -8.88 -6.55
C LEU A 13 0.25 -9.26 -5.69
N GLU A 14 0.32 -10.51 -5.29
CA GLU A 14 1.45 -10.97 -4.50
C GLU A 14 2.73 -10.94 -5.33
N THR A 15 2.67 -11.38 -6.57
CA THR A 15 3.81 -11.38 -7.46
C THR A 15 4.27 -9.96 -7.74
N ALA A 16 3.30 -9.07 -7.97
CA ALA A 16 3.62 -7.67 -8.26
C ALA A 16 4.23 -7.00 -7.03
N ARG A 17 3.72 -7.32 -5.85
CA ARG A 17 4.26 -6.74 -4.62
C ARG A 17 5.74 -7.09 -4.47
N LYS A 18 6.10 -8.33 -4.74
CA LYS A 18 7.48 -8.75 -4.64
C LYS A 18 8.36 -8.02 -5.65
N GLU A 19 7.84 -7.84 -6.87
CA GLU A 19 8.61 -7.16 -7.89
C GLU A 19 8.83 -5.69 -7.53
N PHE A 20 7.78 -5.03 -7.02
CA PHE A 20 7.91 -3.63 -6.62
C PHE A 20 8.86 -3.48 -5.43
N LEU A 21 8.82 -4.43 -4.49
CA LEU A 21 9.74 -4.36 -3.34
C LEU A 21 11.18 -4.53 -3.78
N LYS A 22 11.40 -5.37 -4.79
CA LYS A 22 12.74 -5.65 -5.25
C LYS A 22 13.31 -4.53 -6.13
N CYS A 23 12.50 -3.97 -7.00
CA CYS A 23 12.97 -3.06 -8.03
C CYS A 23 12.49 -1.63 -7.88
N GLY A 24 11.57 -1.36 -6.96
CA GLY A 24 10.90 -0.07 -6.86
C GLY A 24 9.85 0.06 -7.93
N PHE A 25 9.01 1.08 -7.79
CA PHE A 25 7.95 1.28 -8.77
C PHE A 25 8.52 1.51 -10.17
N ARG A 26 9.52 2.38 -10.27
CA ARG A 26 10.06 2.73 -11.57
C ARG A 26 10.80 1.60 -12.23
N GLY A 27 11.48 0.78 -11.44
CA GLY A 27 12.27 -0.31 -11.97
C GLY A 27 11.49 -1.59 -12.23
N ALA A 28 10.27 -1.68 -11.72
CA ALA A 28 9.48 -2.90 -11.86
C ALA A 28 8.97 -3.05 -13.29
N SER A 29 8.87 -4.29 -13.74
CA SER A 29 8.48 -4.60 -15.10
C SER A 29 7.17 -5.38 -15.14
N LEU A 30 6.18 -4.86 -15.85
CA LEU A 30 4.91 -5.57 -16.02
C LEU A 30 5.11 -6.87 -16.76
N ARG A 31 6.08 -6.92 -17.68
CA ARG A 31 6.36 -8.15 -18.37
C ARG A 31 6.83 -9.22 -17.43
N LYS A 32 7.70 -8.86 -16.50
CA LYS A 32 8.19 -9.82 -15.54
C LYS A 32 7.09 -10.24 -14.60
N ILE A 33 6.26 -9.32 -14.17
CA ILE A 33 5.13 -9.63 -13.31
C ILE A 33 4.19 -10.59 -14.04
N SER A 34 3.95 -10.34 -15.32
CA SER A 34 3.11 -11.21 -16.14
C SER A 34 3.72 -12.62 -16.20
N ALA A 35 5.01 -12.69 -16.47
CA ALA A 35 5.66 -13.99 -16.61
C ALA A 35 5.63 -14.77 -15.30
N ASP A 36 5.89 -14.09 -14.19
CA ASP A 36 5.97 -14.76 -12.91
C ASP A 36 4.61 -15.14 -12.34
N SER A 37 3.57 -14.37 -12.67
CA SER A 37 2.25 -14.62 -12.14
C SER A 37 1.39 -15.50 -13.02
N GLY A 38 1.77 -15.63 -14.28
CA GLY A 38 0.95 -16.36 -15.24
C GLY A 38 -0.23 -15.56 -15.77
N VAL A 39 -0.30 -14.26 -15.45
CA VAL A 39 -1.39 -13.41 -15.90
C VAL A 39 -0.87 -12.54 -17.03
N SER A 40 -1.57 -12.53 -18.17
CA SER A 40 -1.10 -11.79 -19.34
C SER A 40 -1.05 -10.29 -19.06
N THR A 41 -0.14 -9.59 -19.78
CA THR A 41 -0.06 -8.15 -19.63
C THR A 41 -1.37 -7.49 -20.04
N ASN A 42 -2.05 -8.06 -21.02
CA ASN A 42 -3.34 -7.53 -21.45
C ASN A 42 -4.36 -7.57 -20.31
N SER A 43 -4.40 -8.68 -19.58
CA SER A 43 -5.29 -8.79 -18.43
C SER A 43 -4.93 -7.78 -17.35
N ILE A 44 -3.64 -7.58 -17.13
CA ILE A 44 -3.20 -6.62 -16.14
C ILE A 44 -3.67 -5.22 -16.53
N TYR A 45 -3.48 -4.83 -17.78
CA TYR A 45 -3.92 -3.52 -18.24
C TYR A 45 -5.43 -3.38 -18.15
N THR A 46 -6.16 -4.43 -18.49
CA THR A 46 -7.61 -4.37 -18.46
C THR A 46 -8.13 -4.19 -17.04
N ARG A 47 -7.50 -4.85 -16.07
CA ARG A 47 -7.97 -4.79 -14.69
C ARG A 47 -7.50 -3.57 -13.94
N PHE A 48 -6.26 -3.14 -14.17
CA PHE A 48 -5.65 -2.11 -13.33
C PHE A 48 -5.27 -0.84 -14.08
N GLY A 49 -5.35 -0.87 -15.39
CA GLY A 49 -5.10 0.32 -16.19
C GLY A 49 -3.65 0.47 -16.62
N ASP A 50 -2.74 0.47 -15.65
CA ASP A 50 -1.33 0.59 -15.95
C ASP A 50 -0.54 0.16 -14.72
N LYS A 51 0.78 0.36 -14.78
CA LYS A 51 1.64 -0.05 -13.68
C LYS A 51 1.29 0.71 -12.40
N ALA A 52 0.97 1.99 -12.53
CA ALA A 52 0.60 2.79 -11.37
C ALA A 52 -0.70 2.27 -10.74
N GLY A 53 -1.66 1.87 -11.57
CA GLY A 53 -2.90 1.29 -11.08
C GLY A 53 -2.68 -0.01 -10.33
N LEU A 54 -1.76 -0.83 -10.83
CA LEU A 54 -1.43 -2.07 -10.17
C LEU A 54 -0.76 -1.79 -8.82
N PHE A 55 0.17 -0.85 -8.79
CA PHE A 55 0.84 -0.47 -7.55
C PHE A 55 -0.19 0.04 -6.54
N ALA A 56 -1.10 0.89 -6.99
CA ALA A 56 -2.13 1.44 -6.10
C ALA A 56 -3.01 0.33 -5.54
N ALA A 57 -3.36 -0.66 -6.34
CA ALA A 57 -4.20 -1.76 -5.87
C ALA A 57 -3.54 -2.51 -4.73
N ILE A 58 -2.21 -2.55 -4.71
CA ILE A 58 -1.48 -3.24 -3.66
C ILE A 58 -1.42 -2.41 -2.38
N VAL A 59 -1.13 -1.11 -2.49
CA VAL A 59 -0.88 -0.31 -1.30
C VAL A 59 -2.10 0.47 -0.79
N LYS A 60 -3.10 0.67 -1.64
CA LYS A 60 -4.24 1.49 -1.24
C LYS A 60 -4.98 0.98 -0.01
N PRO A 61 -5.26 -0.31 0.12
CA PRO A 61 -5.95 -0.75 1.34
C PRO A 61 -5.19 -0.41 2.60
N ALA A 62 -3.86 -0.58 2.58
CA ALA A 62 -3.05 -0.27 3.75
C ALA A 62 -3.01 1.24 3.99
N ALA A 63 -2.87 2.02 2.92
CA ALA A 63 -2.83 3.47 3.04
C ALA A 63 -4.14 4.02 3.58
N ASP A 64 -5.26 3.51 3.05
CA ASP A 64 -6.57 3.97 3.49
C ASP A 64 -6.81 3.59 4.95
N GLY A 65 -6.38 2.40 5.34
CA GLY A 65 -6.53 1.97 6.72
C GLY A 65 -5.76 2.84 7.69
N LEU A 66 -4.56 3.25 7.30
CA LEU A 66 -3.77 4.12 8.16
C LEU A 66 -4.43 5.49 8.27
N MET A 67 -4.95 6.01 7.17
CA MET A 67 -5.64 7.29 7.21
C MET A 67 -6.85 7.22 8.14
N ASP A 68 -7.61 6.13 8.09
CA ASP A 68 -8.76 5.96 8.96
C ASP A 68 -8.35 5.96 10.42
N ILE A 69 -7.27 5.28 10.75
CA ILE A 69 -6.78 5.23 12.12
C ILE A 69 -6.33 6.62 12.56
N TYR A 70 -5.64 7.32 11.67
CA TYR A 70 -5.16 8.67 11.98
C TYR A 70 -6.31 9.62 12.24
N LEU A 71 -7.33 9.60 11.38
CA LEU A 71 -8.47 10.50 11.55
C LEU A 71 -9.24 10.18 12.81
N GLU A 72 -9.36 8.91 13.13
CA GLU A 72 -10.04 8.53 14.35
C GLU A 72 -9.26 8.97 15.57
N SER A 73 -7.93 8.91 15.51
CA SER A 73 -7.10 9.37 16.61
C SER A 73 -7.28 10.86 16.87
N ILE A 74 -7.37 11.64 15.79
CA ILE A 74 -7.59 13.06 15.93
C ILE A 74 -8.94 13.33 16.58
N ARG A 75 -9.95 12.60 16.12
CA ARG A 75 -11.29 12.82 16.61
C ARG A 75 -11.43 12.48 18.08
N THR A 76 -10.83 11.35 18.50
CA THR A 76 -10.97 10.94 19.88
C THR A 76 -10.04 11.69 20.81
N ALA A 77 -8.93 12.18 20.28
CA ALA A 77 -7.95 12.89 21.11
C ALA A 77 -8.40 14.29 21.47
N GLU A 78 -9.45 14.78 20.77
CA GLU A 78 -9.96 16.04 21.10
C GLU A 78 -8.97 17.04 21.59
N GLY A 79 -8.58 17.96 20.90
CA GLY A 79 -7.67 18.98 21.34
C GLY A 79 -6.22 18.64 21.23
N LYS A 80 -5.89 17.40 21.00
CA LYS A 80 -4.50 17.11 20.76
C LYS A 80 -4.20 17.50 19.37
N GLU A 81 -3.03 18.09 19.21
CA GLU A 81 -2.77 18.63 17.95
C GLU A 81 -2.08 17.79 16.97
N SER A 82 -1.43 16.77 17.34
CA SER A 82 -0.69 16.02 16.37
C SER A 82 -0.40 14.61 16.87
N ILE A 83 -0.08 13.75 15.93
CA ILE A 83 0.34 12.41 16.26
C ILE A 83 1.64 12.44 17.03
N SER A 84 2.50 13.42 16.76
CA SER A 84 3.76 13.55 17.47
C SER A 84 3.53 13.69 18.96
N LEU A 85 2.58 14.50 19.33
CA LEU A 85 2.27 14.70 20.73
C LEU A 85 1.75 13.43 21.34
N ALA A 86 0.89 12.72 20.61
CA ALA A 86 0.36 11.45 21.08
C ALA A 86 1.48 10.42 21.27
N VAL A 87 2.46 10.44 20.37
CA VAL A 87 3.58 9.53 20.46
C VAL A 87 4.38 9.80 21.73
N GLU A 88 4.62 11.06 22.01
CA GLU A 88 5.38 11.41 23.19
C GLU A 88 4.67 10.99 24.46
N GLU A 89 3.36 11.01 24.43
CA GLU A 89 2.58 10.62 25.59
C GLU A 89 2.39 9.11 25.67
N GLY A 90 2.78 8.39 24.59
CA GLY A 90 2.68 6.95 24.61
C GLY A 90 1.26 6.42 24.73
N ASN A 91 0.31 7.10 24.11
CA ASN A 91 -1.06 6.69 24.26
C ASN A 91 -1.44 5.55 23.30
N GLU A 92 -2.64 5.01 23.49
CA GLU A 92 -3.10 3.86 22.73
C GLU A 92 -3.20 4.12 21.23
N GLY A 93 -3.48 5.35 20.85
CA GLY A 93 -3.61 5.70 19.45
C GLY A 93 -2.30 5.46 18.71
N THR A 94 -1.19 5.80 19.37
CA THR A 94 0.12 5.58 18.77
C THR A 94 0.41 4.11 18.61
N ASP A 95 0.07 3.32 19.64
CA ASP A 95 0.31 1.88 19.57
C ASP A 95 -0.47 1.27 18.43
N ARG A 96 -1.70 1.71 18.21
CA ARG A 96 -2.52 1.18 17.14
C ARG A 96 -1.91 1.49 15.77
N VAL A 97 -1.39 2.70 15.60
CA VAL A 97 -0.77 3.08 14.35
C VAL A 97 0.47 2.23 14.08
N LEU A 98 1.31 2.08 15.07
CA LEU A 98 2.53 1.29 14.91
C LEU A 98 2.21 -0.18 14.63
N GLU A 99 1.24 -0.72 15.34
CA GLU A 99 0.86 -2.09 15.12
C GLU A 99 0.31 -2.30 13.72
N TYR A 100 -0.49 -1.36 13.26
CA TYR A 100 -1.05 -1.46 11.93
C TYR A 100 0.04 -1.42 10.86
N ILE A 101 1.03 -0.56 11.04
CA ILE A 101 2.14 -0.47 10.11
C ILE A 101 2.92 -1.78 10.10
N TYR A 102 3.15 -2.36 11.26
CA TYR A 102 3.84 -3.63 11.34
C TYR A 102 3.08 -4.75 10.65
N GLN A 103 1.76 -4.76 10.79
CA GLN A 103 0.95 -5.80 10.16
C GLN A 103 0.91 -5.66 8.66
N ASN A 104 1.21 -4.48 8.14
CA ASN A 104 1.20 -4.22 6.70
C ASN A 104 2.56 -3.70 6.25
N LEU A 105 3.61 -4.29 6.80
CA LEU A 105 4.95 -3.78 6.63
C LEU A 105 5.41 -3.67 5.19
N ASP A 106 5.12 -4.68 4.37
CA ASP A 106 5.55 -4.65 2.98
C ASP A 106 4.88 -3.52 2.23
N GLU A 107 3.59 -3.30 2.47
CA GLU A 107 2.86 -2.24 1.81
C GLU A 107 3.42 -0.87 2.21
N PHE A 108 3.75 -0.69 3.48
CA PHE A 108 4.29 0.58 3.91
C PHE A 108 5.73 0.78 3.46
N ARG A 109 6.50 -0.31 3.31
CA ARG A 109 7.81 -0.18 2.70
C ARG A 109 7.68 0.32 1.27
N LEU A 110 6.68 -0.16 0.54
CA LEU A 110 6.45 0.31 -0.81
C LEU A 110 6.11 1.81 -0.80
N ILE A 111 5.25 2.22 0.10
CA ILE A 111 4.83 3.63 0.17
C ILE A 111 5.99 4.52 0.58
N PHE A 112 6.75 4.14 1.61
CA PHE A 112 7.83 4.96 2.13
C PHE A 112 9.05 4.99 1.22
N CYS A 113 9.41 3.86 0.66
CA CYS A 113 10.71 3.73 0.02
C CYS A 113 10.68 3.49 -1.46
N GLU A 114 9.60 2.93 -1.97
CA GLU A 114 9.56 2.47 -3.35
C GLU A 114 8.48 3.11 -4.20
N SER A 115 7.89 4.19 -3.74
CA SER A 115 6.74 4.76 -4.43
C SER A 115 7.08 5.92 -5.36
N GLN A 116 8.36 6.17 -5.58
CA GLN A 116 8.76 7.27 -6.42
C GLN A 116 8.17 7.13 -7.82
N GLY A 117 7.52 8.15 -8.29
CA GLY A 117 6.84 8.12 -9.57
C GLY A 117 5.35 7.85 -9.44
N THR A 118 4.85 7.58 -8.24
CA THR A 118 3.42 7.33 -8.05
C THR A 118 2.80 8.45 -7.23
N GLU A 119 1.48 8.41 -7.11
CA GLU A 119 0.78 9.38 -6.28
C GLU A 119 1.10 9.21 -4.80
N TYR A 120 1.73 8.10 -4.41
CA TYR A 120 2.09 7.87 -3.02
C TYR A 120 3.46 8.39 -2.66
N GLU A 121 4.15 8.98 -3.62
CA GLU A 121 5.49 9.47 -3.40
C GLU A 121 5.56 10.45 -2.23
N ASN A 122 4.54 11.27 -2.08
CA ASN A 122 4.49 12.24 -1.00
C ASN A 122 3.35 11.95 -0.05
N TYR A 123 3.08 10.68 0.17
CA TYR A 123 1.92 10.28 0.94
C TYR A 123 1.88 10.89 2.34
N PHE A 124 3.02 10.95 3.01
CA PHE A 124 3.03 11.45 4.39
C PHE A 124 2.93 12.95 4.50
N ASP A 125 3.10 13.65 3.40
CA ASP A 125 2.90 15.09 3.44
C ASP A 125 1.43 15.44 3.68
N ARG A 126 0.54 14.47 3.50
CA ARG A 126 -0.88 14.71 3.72
C ARG A 126 -1.25 14.72 5.19
N PHE A 127 -0.40 14.21 6.04
CA PHE A 127 -0.64 14.25 7.46
C PHE A 127 -0.01 15.51 8.04
#